data_bf66bb1a6607c932d7ca72d9a7363b9b
#
_entry.id   bf66bb1a6607c932d7ca72d9a7363b9b
#
_cell.length_a   1.000
_cell.length_b   1.000
_cell.length_c   1.000
_cell.angle_alpha   90.00
_cell.angle_beta   90.00
_cell.angle_gamma   90.00
#
_symmetry.space_group_name_H-M   'P 1'
#
loop_
_entity.id
_entity.type
_entity.pdbx_description
1 polymer ?
#
loop_
_entity_poly.entity_id
_entity_poly.type
_entity_poly.pdbx_seq_one_letter_code
_entity_poly.pdbx_strand_id
1 'polypeptide(L)'
;MIRAAACAIIAIAFAATAHAHHGFGTFELNKTVNFPGAKFTKVEFLNPHGWLYFDFTDANGKTMKYRCELRSAHVMRRSGWSPDMFKSGERMDITASPDRADPNSCYLQTIMFANGSRMDRYGQYVKAAGAVKEVRGPVRAANLNRPLRRPSGEPNISGEWAPVQMVMADPRGVGGGLVPLTTISNQPEGGARAGGANAGGANAGGGRRGGGAPAGPRLYNGTELTELGTKEAAAFNAQKDQPRFRCETTSIIFDWTFDGPVNRITQNRDDVVIEYGQLNLKRTVHMNLKAHPANVRPSRAGHSIGRWDGDTLVVDTVGFAPGFISTPVRHSDKLHVVERFTLDPKTMTLNRQYEADDPIYLKGKYVGQDNIQPADASYARDECKDQQFVDF
;
A
#
# COMPACT_ATOMS: atom_id res chain seq x y z
N MET A 1 -22.61 -49.40 48.86
CA MET A 1 -21.30 -49.01 48.29
C MET A 1 -21.47 -48.92 46.77
N ILE A 2 -21.72 -47.75 46.27
CA ILE A 2 -21.96 -47.48 44.86
C ILE A 2 -20.69 -46.78 44.34
N ARG A 3 -19.95 -47.39 43.40
CA ARG A 3 -18.78 -46.78 42.77
C ARG A 3 -19.25 -45.96 41.58
N ALA A 4 -19.07 -44.64 41.61
CA ALA A 4 -19.26 -43.75 40.50
C ALA A 4 -18.03 -43.80 39.59
N ALA A 5 -18.22 -44.22 38.34
CA ALA A 5 -17.21 -44.13 37.28
C ALA A 5 -17.29 -42.75 36.62
N ALA A 6 -16.23 -41.98 36.77
CA ALA A 6 -16.10 -40.67 36.07
C ALA A 6 -15.55 -40.94 34.67
N CYS A 7 -16.36 -40.68 33.63
CA CYS A 7 -15.92 -40.62 32.24
C CYS A 7 -15.27 -39.26 31.97
N ALA A 8 -13.95 -39.25 31.82
CA ALA A 8 -13.22 -38.08 31.34
C ALA A 8 -13.33 -38.00 29.80
N ILE A 9 -14.10 -37.06 29.29
CA ILE A 9 -14.17 -36.74 27.86
C ILE A 9 -12.97 -35.86 27.55
N ILE A 10 -11.97 -36.39 26.85
CA ILE A 10 -10.85 -35.63 26.31
C ILE A 10 -11.36 -34.97 25.02
N ALA A 11 -11.66 -33.68 25.11
CA ALA A 11 -11.91 -32.82 23.93
C ALA A 11 -10.56 -32.53 23.25
N ILE A 12 -10.27 -33.26 22.16
CA ILE A 12 -9.16 -32.94 21.27
C ILE A 12 -9.58 -31.70 20.46
N ALA A 13 -9.12 -30.52 20.88
CA ALA A 13 -9.24 -29.33 20.10
C ALA A 13 -8.33 -29.44 18.87
N PHE A 14 -8.89 -29.70 17.70
CA PHE A 14 -8.20 -29.49 16.44
C PHE A 14 -7.96 -27.97 16.31
N ALA A 15 -6.76 -27.53 16.63
CA ALA A 15 -6.28 -26.23 16.26
C ALA A 15 -6.06 -26.24 14.73
N ALA A 16 -7.08 -25.82 13.98
CA ALA A 16 -6.88 -25.49 12.57
C ALA A 16 -5.86 -24.36 12.52
N THR A 17 -4.70 -24.64 11.95
CA THR A 17 -3.68 -23.62 11.68
C THR A 17 -4.23 -22.70 10.60
N ALA A 18 -4.77 -21.54 10.99
CA ALA A 18 -5.14 -20.50 10.06
C ALA A 18 -3.84 -19.96 9.42
N HIS A 19 -3.58 -20.36 8.18
CA HIS A 19 -2.50 -19.82 7.39
C HIS A 19 -2.97 -18.46 6.80
N ALA A 20 -2.63 -17.37 7.48
CA ALA A 20 -2.78 -16.04 6.93
C ALA A 20 -1.68 -15.81 5.90
N HIS A 21 -2.05 -15.75 4.62
CA HIS A 21 -1.13 -15.52 3.51
C HIS A 21 -1.06 -14.03 3.20
N HIS A 22 0.00 -13.35 3.66
CA HIS A 22 0.18 -11.94 3.35
C HIS A 22 1.64 -11.58 3.10
N GLY A 23 1.91 -11.13 1.88
CA GLY A 23 3.20 -10.66 1.40
C GLY A 23 3.86 -11.62 0.41
N PHE A 24 4.80 -11.11 -0.37
CA PHE A 24 5.56 -11.87 -1.39
C PHE A 24 6.21 -13.17 -0.87
N GLY A 25 6.36 -13.32 0.44
CA GLY A 25 6.98 -14.47 1.07
C GLY A 25 6.24 -15.79 0.88
N THR A 26 4.95 -15.78 0.52
CA THR A 26 4.16 -17.00 0.29
C THR A 26 4.29 -17.50 -1.13
N PHE A 27 4.60 -16.63 -2.10
CA PHE A 27 4.67 -16.99 -3.50
C PHE A 27 6.09 -17.37 -3.94
N GLU A 28 6.18 -18.33 -4.83
CA GLU A 28 7.43 -18.73 -5.49
C GLU A 28 7.67 -17.84 -6.72
N LEU A 29 8.11 -16.59 -6.50
CA LEU A 29 8.25 -15.59 -7.56
C LEU A 29 9.22 -15.96 -8.69
N ASN A 30 10.10 -16.94 -8.45
CA ASN A 30 11.03 -17.50 -9.43
C ASN A 30 10.41 -18.63 -10.25
N LYS A 31 9.19 -19.07 -9.93
CA LYS A 31 8.43 -20.06 -10.68
C LYS A 31 7.28 -19.40 -11.43
N THR A 32 6.94 -20.00 -12.56
CA THR A 32 5.81 -19.57 -13.39
C THR A 32 4.88 -20.74 -13.62
N VAL A 33 3.59 -20.50 -13.45
CA VAL A 33 2.50 -21.39 -13.82
C VAL A 33 1.63 -20.71 -14.84
N ASN A 34 1.10 -21.49 -15.81
CA ASN A 34 0.26 -20.98 -16.87
C ASN A 34 -1.10 -21.66 -16.83
N PHE A 35 -2.15 -20.90 -17.03
CA PHE A 35 -3.54 -21.32 -17.07
C PHE A 35 -4.15 -20.91 -18.42
N PRO A 36 -3.82 -21.62 -19.53
CA PRO A 36 -4.35 -21.29 -20.84
C PRO A 36 -5.86 -21.54 -20.90
N GLY A 37 -6.60 -20.59 -21.44
CA GLY A 37 -8.06 -20.66 -21.55
C GLY A 37 -8.80 -20.70 -20.22
N ALA A 38 -8.21 -20.20 -19.13
CA ALA A 38 -8.86 -20.06 -17.83
C ALA A 38 -10.18 -19.30 -17.98
N LYS A 39 -11.25 -19.79 -17.33
CA LYS A 39 -12.57 -19.18 -17.39
C LYS A 39 -12.74 -18.22 -16.23
N PHE A 40 -12.80 -16.93 -16.51
CA PHE A 40 -12.99 -15.88 -15.50
C PHE A 40 -14.33 -16.08 -14.77
N THR A 41 -14.28 -15.93 -13.45
CA THR A 41 -15.48 -15.99 -12.59
C THR A 41 -15.74 -14.67 -11.87
N LYS A 42 -14.72 -14.04 -11.25
CA LYS A 42 -14.88 -12.86 -10.43
C LYS A 42 -13.56 -12.08 -10.31
N VAL A 43 -13.62 -10.78 -10.15
CA VAL A 43 -12.52 -9.93 -9.71
C VAL A 43 -12.95 -9.08 -8.53
N GLU A 44 -12.07 -8.93 -7.55
CA GLU A 44 -12.28 -8.07 -6.39
C GLU A 44 -11.22 -6.98 -6.37
N PHE A 45 -11.68 -5.72 -6.43
CA PHE A 45 -10.84 -4.53 -6.30
C PHE A 45 -10.83 -4.11 -4.83
N LEU A 46 -10.01 -4.77 -4.04
CA LEU A 46 -9.91 -4.57 -2.60
C LEU A 46 -8.57 -3.97 -2.20
N ASN A 47 -8.52 -3.42 -1.00
CA ASN A 47 -7.31 -3.08 -0.28
C ASN A 47 -7.18 -4.01 0.94
N PRO A 48 -5.97 -4.42 1.30
CA PRO A 48 -4.68 -4.10 0.68
C PRO A 48 -4.38 -4.83 -0.63
N HIS A 49 -5.06 -5.92 -0.97
CA HIS A 49 -4.82 -6.73 -2.17
C HIS A 49 -6.14 -7.13 -2.82
N GLY A 50 -6.22 -6.95 -4.15
CA GLY A 50 -7.33 -7.48 -4.94
C GLY A 50 -7.13 -8.94 -5.30
N TRP A 51 -8.19 -9.56 -5.84
CA TRP A 51 -8.17 -10.97 -6.22
C TRP A 51 -8.85 -11.19 -7.56
N LEU A 52 -8.23 -12.04 -8.39
CA LEU A 52 -8.79 -12.57 -9.63
C LEU A 52 -9.16 -14.04 -9.42
N TYR A 53 -10.42 -14.39 -9.62
CA TYR A 53 -10.93 -15.75 -9.49
C TYR A 53 -11.25 -16.34 -10.86
N PHE A 54 -10.90 -17.61 -11.08
CA PHE A 54 -11.15 -18.31 -12.33
C PHE A 54 -11.23 -19.82 -12.14
N ASP A 55 -11.92 -20.48 -13.06
CA ASP A 55 -11.91 -21.92 -13.19
C ASP A 55 -10.88 -22.32 -14.25
N PHE A 56 -10.10 -23.34 -13.96
CA PHE A 56 -9.15 -23.91 -14.93
C PHE A 56 -9.35 -25.41 -15.03
N THR A 57 -9.42 -25.91 -16.25
CA THR A 57 -9.54 -27.35 -16.57
C THR A 57 -8.17 -27.84 -17.05
N ASP A 58 -7.60 -28.80 -16.34
CA ASP A 58 -6.31 -29.37 -16.66
C ASP A 58 -6.38 -30.34 -17.88
N ALA A 59 -5.22 -30.84 -18.31
CA ALA A 59 -5.12 -31.79 -19.42
C ALA A 59 -5.88 -33.12 -19.19
N ASN A 60 -6.20 -33.45 -17.94
CA ASN A 60 -6.97 -34.65 -17.59
C ASN A 60 -8.49 -34.38 -17.53
N GLY A 61 -8.92 -33.17 -17.88
CA GLY A 61 -10.33 -32.77 -17.84
C GLY A 61 -10.84 -32.39 -16.45
N LYS A 62 -9.98 -32.32 -15.44
CA LYS A 62 -10.37 -31.90 -14.08
C LYS A 62 -10.43 -30.38 -13.99
N THR A 63 -11.59 -29.87 -13.63
CA THR A 63 -11.78 -28.43 -13.39
C THR A 63 -11.58 -28.12 -11.91
N MET A 64 -10.75 -27.13 -11.64
CA MET A 64 -10.48 -26.61 -10.29
C MET A 64 -10.65 -25.10 -10.27
N LYS A 65 -11.01 -24.56 -9.11
CA LYS A 65 -11.14 -23.12 -8.85
C LYS A 65 -9.80 -22.57 -8.38
N TYR A 66 -9.40 -21.48 -8.97
CA TYR A 66 -8.16 -20.77 -8.64
C TYR A 66 -8.45 -19.32 -8.28
N ARG A 67 -7.50 -18.74 -7.55
CA ARG A 67 -7.43 -17.30 -7.32
C ARG A 67 -6.01 -16.82 -7.46
N CYS A 68 -5.83 -15.66 -8.10
CA CYS A 68 -4.54 -14.97 -8.09
C CYS A 68 -4.64 -13.64 -7.36
N GLU A 69 -3.67 -13.36 -6.49
CA GLU A 69 -3.51 -12.08 -5.85
C GLU A 69 -3.13 -11.02 -6.88
N LEU A 70 -3.80 -9.88 -6.78
CA LEU A 70 -3.58 -8.66 -7.52
C LEU A 70 -2.91 -7.61 -6.62
N ARG A 71 -2.61 -6.45 -7.18
CA ARG A 71 -2.24 -5.28 -6.39
C ARG A 71 -3.46 -4.66 -5.71
N SER A 72 -3.21 -3.67 -4.85
CA SER A 72 -4.27 -2.92 -4.19
C SER A 72 -5.22 -2.25 -5.21
N ALA A 73 -6.47 -2.05 -4.82
CA ALA A 73 -7.47 -1.36 -5.63
C ALA A 73 -6.98 0.02 -6.10
N HIS A 74 -6.20 0.73 -5.27
CA HIS A 74 -5.63 2.03 -5.64
C HIS A 74 -4.71 1.93 -6.85
N VAL A 75 -3.75 1.00 -6.79
CA VAL A 75 -2.81 0.79 -7.89
C VAL A 75 -3.52 0.34 -9.16
N MET A 76 -4.45 -0.61 -9.04
CA MET A 76 -5.18 -1.11 -10.20
C MET A 76 -5.97 0.00 -10.90
N ARG A 77 -6.77 0.78 -10.15
CA ARG A 77 -7.56 1.89 -10.74
C ARG A 77 -6.68 2.93 -11.42
N ARG A 78 -5.56 3.34 -10.81
CA ARG A 78 -4.62 4.28 -11.40
C ARG A 78 -3.91 3.73 -12.66
N SER A 79 -3.78 2.42 -12.76
CA SER A 79 -3.24 1.74 -13.95
C SER A 79 -4.28 1.48 -15.03
N GLY A 80 -5.51 1.98 -14.87
CA GLY A 80 -6.59 1.80 -15.84
C GLY A 80 -7.31 0.47 -15.75
N TRP A 81 -7.14 -0.26 -14.64
CA TRP A 81 -7.96 -1.43 -14.38
C TRP A 81 -9.37 -1.01 -13.94
N SER A 82 -10.38 -1.72 -14.47
CA SER A 82 -11.78 -1.55 -14.11
C SER A 82 -12.46 -2.91 -14.04
N PRO A 83 -13.44 -3.13 -13.14
CA PRO A 83 -14.24 -4.35 -13.15
C PRO A 83 -14.86 -4.67 -14.52
N ASP A 84 -15.21 -3.65 -15.30
CA ASP A 84 -15.84 -3.78 -16.64
C ASP A 84 -14.92 -4.41 -17.69
N MET A 85 -13.61 -4.52 -17.41
CA MET A 85 -12.66 -5.22 -18.26
C MET A 85 -12.95 -6.72 -18.34
N PHE A 86 -13.60 -7.26 -17.30
CA PHE A 86 -13.80 -8.67 -17.09
C PHE A 86 -15.26 -9.06 -17.27
N LYS A 87 -15.51 -10.02 -18.12
CA LYS A 87 -16.85 -10.58 -18.32
C LYS A 87 -16.91 -11.99 -17.77
N SER A 88 -17.87 -12.26 -16.90
CA SER A 88 -18.04 -13.61 -16.32
C SER A 88 -18.17 -14.66 -17.43
N GLY A 89 -17.42 -15.72 -17.32
CA GLY A 89 -17.34 -16.80 -18.31
C GLY A 89 -16.41 -16.55 -19.49
N GLU A 90 -15.80 -15.35 -19.61
CA GLU A 90 -14.79 -15.06 -20.64
C GLU A 90 -13.54 -15.90 -20.40
N ARG A 91 -12.93 -16.37 -21.51
CA ARG A 91 -11.67 -17.10 -21.45
C ARG A 91 -10.50 -16.16 -21.60
N MET A 92 -9.45 -16.43 -20.81
CA MET A 92 -8.19 -15.68 -20.85
C MET A 92 -7.02 -16.61 -20.54
N ASP A 93 -5.83 -16.23 -20.96
CA ASP A 93 -4.62 -16.93 -20.55
C ASP A 93 -4.00 -16.18 -19.37
N ILE A 94 -3.76 -16.88 -18.28
CA ILE A 94 -3.20 -16.30 -17.06
C ILE A 94 -1.82 -16.88 -16.83
N THR A 95 -0.83 -16.02 -16.61
CA THR A 95 0.51 -16.38 -16.16
C THR A 95 0.70 -15.87 -14.74
N ALA A 96 1.18 -16.71 -13.85
CA ALA A 96 1.27 -16.40 -12.43
C ALA A 96 2.43 -17.11 -11.73
N SER A 97 2.76 -16.68 -10.51
CA SER A 97 3.65 -17.41 -9.60
C SER A 97 2.81 -18.21 -8.60
N PRO A 98 3.13 -19.52 -8.39
CA PRO A 98 2.34 -20.34 -7.49
C PRO A 98 2.58 -19.96 -6.02
N ASP A 99 1.58 -20.20 -5.19
CA ASP A 99 1.68 -20.13 -3.74
C ASP A 99 2.33 -21.42 -3.18
N ARG A 100 3.15 -21.29 -2.14
CA ARG A 100 3.82 -22.42 -1.48
C ARG A 100 2.91 -23.27 -0.61
N ALA A 101 1.87 -22.67 -0.08
CA ALA A 101 1.00 -23.29 0.94
C ALA A 101 -0.39 -23.60 0.39
N ASP A 102 -0.90 -22.81 -0.55
CA ASP A 102 -2.20 -23.01 -1.19
C ASP A 102 -2.03 -23.34 -2.68
N PRO A 103 -2.22 -24.61 -3.09
CA PRO A 103 -2.04 -25.02 -4.49
C PRO A 103 -3.05 -24.36 -5.45
N ASN A 104 -4.13 -23.78 -4.94
CA ASN A 104 -5.15 -23.09 -5.71
C ASN A 104 -5.00 -21.56 -5.67
N SER A 105 -3.94 -21.08 -5.04
CA SER A 105 -3.60 -19.66 -4.97
C SER A 105 -2.38 -19.31 -5.81
N CYS A 106 -2.34 -18.10 -6.35
CA CYS A 106 -1.24 -17.61 -7.16
C CYS A 106 -1.08 -16.10 -7.04
N TYR A 107 0.07 -15.60 -7.49
CA TYR A 107 0.37 -14.20 -7.63
C TYR A 107 0.37 -13.85 -9.12
N LEU A 108 -0.53 -13.00 -9.56
CA LEU A 108 -0.67 -12.66 -10.98
C LEU A 108 0.62 -12.07 -11.53
N GLN A 109 1.03 -12.53 -12.70
CA GLN A 109 2.07 -11.88 -13.53
C GLN A 109 1.42 -11.16 -14.71
N THR A 110 0.71 -11.89 -15.58
CA THR A 110 0.06 -11.32 -16.76
C THR A 110 -1.28 -11.99 -17.06
N ILE A 111 -2.14 -11.23 -17.72
CA ILE A 111 -3.39 -11.70 -18.34
C ILE A 111 -3.30 -11.43 -19.83
N MET A 112 -3.61 -12.42 -20.66
CA MET A 112 -3.92 -12.24 -22.08
C MET A 112 -5.42 -12.43 -22.26
N PHE A 113 -6.09 -11.39 -22.74
CA PHE A 113 -7.53 -11.38 -22.99
C PHE A 113 -7.85 -12.09 -24.30
N ALA A 114 -9.11 -12.51 -24.49
CA ALA A 114 -9.57 -13.21 -25.70
C ALA A 114 -9.32 -12.44 -27.01
N ASN A 115 -9.24 -11.09 -26.94
CA ASN A 115 -8.92 -10.26 -28.11
C ASN A 115 -7.40 -10.15 -28.39
N GLY A 116 -6.55 -10.88 -27.65
CA GLY A 116 -5.10 -10.88 -27.78
C GLY A 116 -4.39 -9.71 -27.09
N SER A 117 -5.12 -8.80 -26.45
CA SER A 117 -4.52 -7.75 -25.63
C SER A 117 -3.95 -8.34 -24.34
N ARG A 118 -2.81 -7.82 -23.88
CA ARG A 118 -2.12 -8.29 -22.68
C ARG A 118 -2.05 -7.18 -21.62
N MET A 119 -2.16 -7.54 -20.38
CA MET A 119 -1.96 -6.66 -19.27
C MET A 119 -1.17 -7.36 -18.15
N ASP A 120 -0.20 -6.69 -17.58
CA ASP A 120 0.50 -7.18 -16.39
C ASP A 120 -0.11 -6.61 -15.12
N ARG A 121 0.28 -7.17 -13.97
CA ARG A 121 -0.19 -6.74 -12.65
C ARG A 121 0.15 -5.29 -12.28
N TYR A 122 1.06 -4.65 -13.01
CA TYR A 122 1.44 -3.24 -12.80
C TYR A 122 0.68 -2.29 -13.72
N GLY A 123 -0.20 -2.82 -14.56
CA GLY A 123 -1.00 -2.05 -15.49
C GLY A 123 -0.30 -1.73 -16.80
N GLN A 124 0.85 -2.33 -17.08
CA GLN A 124 1.38 -2.29 -18.43
C GLN A 124 0.40 -3.00 -19.37
N TYR A 125 -0.01 -2.30 -20.42
CA TYR A 125 -1.02 -2.77 -21.34
C TYR A 125 -0.47 -2.78 -22.76
N VAL A 126 -0.58 -3.93 -23.42
CA VAL A 126 -0.23 -4.10 -24.82
C VAL A 126 -1.52 -4.44 -25.57
N LYS A 127 -1.98 -3.52 -26.43
CA LYS A 127 -3.14 -3.73 -27.28
C LYS A 127 -2.80 -4.66 -28.44
N ALA A 128 -3.62 -5.68 -28.66
CA ALA A 128 -3.45 -6.54 -29.82
C ALA A 128 -3.61 -5.77 -31.13
N ALA A 129 -2.83 -6.12 -32.15
CA ALA A 129 -2.99 -5.58 -33.49
C ALA A 129 -4.40 -5.90 -34.00
N GLY A 130 -5.13 -4.87 -34.48
CA GLY A 130 -6.50 -5.03 -34.96
C GLY A 130 -7.58 -5.12 -33.91
N ALA A 131 -7.26 -5.05 -32.60
CA ALA A 131 -8.27 -5.02 -31.55
C ALA A 131 -9.13 -3.75 -31.67
N VAL A 132 -10.44 -3.93 -31.86
CA VAL A 132 -11.39 -2.83 -32.04
C VAL A 132 -11.63 -2.07 -30.75
N LYS A 133 -11.64 -2.76 -29.61
CA LYS A 133 -11.91 -2.19 -28.28
C LYS A 133 -10.73 -2.41 -27.33
N GLU A 134 -10.34 -1.34 -26.67
CA GLU A 134 -9.41 -1.41 -25.57
C GLU A 134 -10.10 -2.02 -24.34
N VAL A 135 -9.42 -2.94 -23.63
CA VAL A 135 -10.00 -3.62 -22.47
C VAL A 135 -9.81 -2.84 -21.18
N ARG A 136 -8.83 -1.94 -21.11
CA ARG A 136 -8.62 -1.11 -19.93
C ARG A 136 -9.39 0.21 -20.00
N GLY A 137 -9.74 0.74 -18.83
CA GLY A 137 -10.26 2.11 -18.73
C GLY A 137 -9.19 3.16 -19.05
N PRO A 138 -9.63 4.40 -19.38
CA PRO A 138 -8.71 5.50 -19.60
C PRO A 138 -8.00 5.90 -18.31
N VAL A 139 -6.70 6.12 -18.38
CA VAL A 139 -5.95 6.77 -17.30
C VAL A 139 -6.15 8.28 -17.41
N ARG A 140 -6.59 8.91 -16.33
CA ARG A 140 -6.82 10.36 -16.29
C ARG A 140 -5.48 11.08 -16.31
N ALA A 141 -5.34 12.11 -17.15
CA ALA A 141 -4.22 13.02 -17.05
C ALA A 141 -4.30 13.85 -15.77
N ALA A 142 -3.17 14.01 -15.08
CA ALA A 142 -3.09 14.87 -13.90
C ALA A 142 -3.41 16.33 -14.29
N ASN A 143 -4.21 17.02 -13.47
CA ASN A 143 -4.51 18.42 -13.69
C ASN A 143 -3.37 19.30 -13.16
N LEU A 144 -2.50 19.74 -14.06
CA LEU A 144 -1.39 20.63 -13.74
C LEU A 144 -1.78 22.12 -13.82
N ASN A 145 -2.89 22.47 -14.49
CA ASN A 145 -3.40 23.84 -14.60
C ASN A 145 -4.29 24.19 -13.41
N ARG A 146 -3.72 24.75 -12.37
CA ARG A 146 -4.43 25.18 -11.17
C ARG A 146 -3.83 26.47 -10.61
N PRO A 147 -4.60 27.34 -9.94
CA PRO A 147 -4.05 28.49 -9.27
C PRO A 147 -3.01 28.06 -8.21
N LEU A 148 -1.82 28.67 -8.27
CA LEU A 148 -0.73 28.36 -7.33
C LEU A 148 -0.96 28.95 -5.94
N ARG A 149 -1.74 30.03 -5.86
CA ARG A 149 -2.09 30.71 -4.60
C ARG A 149 -3.60 30.86 -4.47
N ARG A 150 -4.05 30.90 -3.25
CA ARG A 150 -5.42 31.26 -2.90
C ARG A 150 -5.59 32.79 -2.94
N PRO A 151 -6.82 33.30 -3.02
CA PRO A 151 -7.08 34.72 -2.92
C PRO A 151 -6.53 35.40 -1.64
N SER A 152 -6.42 34.63 -0.55
CA SER A 152 -5.83 35.02 0.74
C SER A 152 -4.29 35.09 0.73
N GLY A 153 -3.64 34.67 -0.35
CA GLY A 153 -2.19 34.82 -0.59
C GLY A 153 -1.35 33.57 -0.29
N GLU A 154 -1.81 32.63 0.54
CA GLU A 154 -1.10 31.40 0.85
C GLU A 154 -1.07 30.42 -0.35
N PRO A 155 -0.10 29.49 -0.40
CA PRO A 155 -0.06 28.44 -1.42
C PRO A 155 -1.36 27.66 -1.49
N ASN A 156 -1.82 27.38 -2.71
CA ASN A 156 -2.99 26.57 -2.94
C ASN A 156 -2.62 25.09 -3.03
N ILE A 157 -2.72 24.38 -1.92
CA ILE A 157 -2.51 22.93 -1.84
C ILE A 157 -3.81 22.14 -1.88
N SER A 158 -4.98 22.80 -2.03
CA SER A 158 -6.27 22.10 -2.18
C SER A 158 -6.28 21.25 -3.44
N GLY A 159 -6.90 20.09 -3.40
CA GLY A 159 -7.08 19.21 -4.55
C GLY A 159 -6.77 17.77 -4.26
N GLU A 160 -6.73 17.00 -5.33
CA GLU A 160 -6.44 15.56 -5.29
C GLU A 160 -4.96 15.34 -5.62
N TRP A 161 -4.31 14.54 -4.79
CA TRP A 161 -2.87 14.33 -4.80
C TRP A 161 -2.54 12.85 -4.70
N ALA A 162 -1.53 12.40 -5.43
CA ALA A 162 -1.06 11.02 -5.36
C ALA A 162 0.46 10.94 -5.49
N PRO A 163 1.13 9.97 -4.84
CA PRO A 163 2.54 9.73 -5.09
C PRO A 163 2.75 9.21 -6.51
N VAL A 164 3.96 9.36 -7.03
CA VAL A 164 4.35 8.68 -8.26
C VAL A 164 4.17 7.19 -8.08
N GLN A 165 3.47 6.55 -9.01
CA GLN A 165 3.24 5.12 -8.94
C GLN A 165 4.54 4.36 -9.17
N MET A 166 5.01 3.69 -8.13
CA MET A 166 6.23 2.89 -8.15
C MET A 166 5.89 1.42 -8.36
N VAL A 167 6.70 0.75 -9.15
CA VAL A 167 6.58 -0.67 -9.44
C VAL A 167 7.93 -1.34 -9.35
N MET A 168 7.98 -2.64 -9.19
CA MET A 168 9.25 -3.37 -9.25
C MET A 168 9.78 -3.42 -10.68
N ALA A 169 11.06 -3.13 -10.86
CA ALA A 169 11.72 -3.18 -12.16
C ALA A 169 11.66 -4.60 -12.78
N ASP A 170 11.73 -5.63 -11.94
CA ASP A 170 11.45 -7.02 -12.33
C ASP A 170 10.14 -7.47 -11.68
N PRO A 171 9.09 -7.77 -12.47
CA PRO A 171 7.80 -8.24 -11.96
C PRO A 171 7.88 -9.51 -11.10
N ARG A 172 8.92 -10.32 -11.30
CA ARG A 172 9.17 -11.55 -10.52
C ARG A 172 9.77 -11.26 -9.15
N GLY A 173 10.12 -10.01 -8.85
CA GLY A 173 10.72 -9.61 -7.59
C GLY A 173 12.18 -10.06 -7.41
N VAL A 174 12.83 -10.53 -8.47
CA VAL A 174 14.22 -11.04 -8.44
C VAL A 174 15.17 -9.96 -8.92
N GLY A 175 15.85 -9.30 -7.98
CA GLY A 175 16.99 -8.42 -8.30
C GLY A 175 16.65 -7.04 -8.84
N GLY A 176 15.41 -6.59 -8.80
CA GLY A 176 14.99 -5.25 -9.20
C GLY A 176 14.67 -4.34 -8.01
N GLY A 177 14.98 -3.03 -8.13
CA GLY A 177 14.50 -1.98 -7.24
C GLY A 177 13.13 -1.45 -7.67
N LEU A 178 12.54 -0.57 -6.86
CA LEU A 178 11.33 0.17 -7.24
C LEU A 178 11.69 1.27 -8.25
N VAL A 179 10.92 1.34 -9.33
CA VAL A 179 11.04 2.37 -10.37
C VAL A 179 9.66 2.98 -10.67
N PRO A 180 9.59 4.22 -11.17
CA PRO A 180 8.33 4.77 -11.65
C PRO A 180 7.71 3.89 -12.74
N LEU A 181 6.39 3.71 -12.70
CA LEU A 181 5.65 2.92 -13.70
C LEU A 181 5.93 3.43 -15.13
N THR A 182 6.02 4.74 -15.31
CA THR A 182 6.33 5.38 -16.60
C THR A 182 7.68 4.97 -17.16
N THR A 183 8.65 4.62 -16.32
CA THR A 183 9.97 4.14 -16.76
C THR A 183 9.87 2.77 -17.42
N ILE A 184 8.99 1.90 -16.91
CA ILE A 184 8.79 0.55 -17.47
C ILE A 184 7.95 0.61 -18.74
N SER A 185 6.87 1.39 -18.76
CA SER A 185 5.97 1.47 -19.91
C SER A 185 6.59 2.07 -21.19
N ASN A 186 7.70 2.79 -21.04
CA ASN A 186 8.42 3.40 -22.17
C ASN A 186 9.61 2.56 -22.67
N GLN A 187 9.86 1.38 -22.10
CA GLN A 187 10.94 0.52 -22.60
C GLN A 187 10.42 -0.39 -23.71
N PRO A 188 11.13 -0.49 -24.87
CA PRO A 188 10.81 -1.48 -25.89
C PRO A 188 11.02 -2.90 -25.35
N GLU A 189 10.19 -3.83 -25.76
CA GLU A 189 10.32 -5.25 -25.40
C GLU A 189 11.74 -5.75 -25.76
N GLY A 190 12.52 -6.16 -24.75
CA GLY A 190 13.88 -6.67 -24.92
C GLY A 190 15.03 -5.76 -24.47
N GLY A 191 14.75 -4.59 -23.94
CA GLY A 191 15.78 -3.63 -23.48
C GLY A 191 16.50 -4.06 -22.21
N ALA A 192 17.84 -4.02 -22.26
CA ALA A 192 18.76 -4.39 -21.20
C ALA A 192 18.61 -3.52 -19.93
N ARG A 193 18.92 -4.12 -18.81
CA ARG A 193 18.96 -3.62 -17.45
C ARG A 193 19.48 -2.18 -17.35
N ALA A 194 18.60 -1.25 -16.96
CA ALA A 194 19.06 0.05 -16.47
C ALA A 194 19.55 -0.12 -15.01
N GLY A 195 20.80 0.23 -14.78
CA GLY A 195 21.42 0.25 -13.46
C GLY A 195 20.65 1.19 -12.54
N GLY A 196 20.31 0.71 -11.33
CA GLY A 196 19.53 1.42 -10.35
C GLY A 196 20.20 2.71 -9.88
N ALA A 197 19.54 3.82 -10.14
CA ALA A 197 19.78 5.06 -9.41
C ALA A 197 19.08 4.96 -8.04
N ASN A 198 19.81 5.20 -6.97
CA ASN A 198 19.31 5.27 -5.60
C ASN A 198 18.27 6.41 -5.47
N ALA A 199 17.00 6.10 -5.64
CA ALA A 199 15.92 6.96 -5.13
C ALA A 199 15.66 6.48 -3.70
N GLY A 200 15.89 7.36 -2.71
CA GLY A 200 15.59 7.08 -1.30
C GLY A 200 14.11 6.80 -1.11
N GLY A 201 13.75 5.54 -1.12
CA GLY A 201 12.43 5.04 -0.81
C GLY A 201 12.53 4.16 0.44
N ALA A 202 11.52 4.26 1.28
CA ALA A 202 11.40 3.53 2.53
C ALA A 202 11.80 2.06 2.39
N ASN A 203 12.82 1.65 3.14
CA ASN A 203 13.34 0.30 3.20
C ASN A 203 12.27 -0.70 3.69
N ALA A 204 11.64 -1.39 2.75
CA ALA A 204 11.03 -2.67 3.06
C ALA A 204 12.17 -3.69 3.19
N GLY A 205 12.46 -4.13 4.41
CA GLY A 205 13.58 -4.98 4.74
C GLY A 205 13.53 -6.34 4.05
N GLY A 206 14.36 -6.52 3.03
CA GLY A 206 14.75 -7.79 2.44
C GLY A 206 16.20 -8.09 2.79
N GLY A 207 16.43 -9.04 3.71
CA GLY A 207 17.74 -9.41 4.20
C GLY A 207 18.60 -10.07 3.13
N ARG A 208 19.76 -9.47 2.81
CA ARG A 208 20.90 -10.16 2.19
C ARG A 208 21.80 -10.67 3.29
N ARG A 209 21.99 -11.98 3.37
CA ARG A 209 23.11 -12.59 4.06
C ARG A 209 24.37 -12.43 3.21
N GLY A 210 25.24 -11.51 3.59
CA GLY A 210 26.63 -11.40 3.16
C GLY A 210 27.47 -11.16 4.39
N GLY A 211 28.46 -12.02 4.69
CA GLY A 211 29.34 -11.87 5.83
C GLY A 211 30.23 -10.63 5.70
N GLY A 212 30.22 -9.79 6.71
CA GLY A 212 31.08 -8.62 6.87
C GLY A 212 30.79 -7.99 8.23
N ALA A 213 31.76 -7.40 8.87
CA ALA A 213 31.89 -6.73 10.16
C ALA A 213 30.61 -6.54 11.02
N PRO A 214 30.67 -6.48 12.35
CA PRO A 214 29.52 -6.28 13.20
C PRO A 214 28.77 -5.05 12.74
N ALA A 215 27.56 -5.26 12.19
CA ALA A 215 26.69 -4.17 11.76
C ALA A 215 26.38 -3.31 12.99
N GLY A 216 26.61 -2.01 12.88
CA GLY A 216 26.16 -1.04 13.88
C GLY A 216 24.65 -1.17 14.15
N PRO A 217 24.11 -0.49 15.16
CA PRO A 217 22.71 -0.57 15.50
C PRO A 217 21.84 -0.24 14.28
N ARG A 218 20.74 -0.99 14.11
CA ARG A 218 19.81 -0.77 13.00
C ARG A 218 19.10 0.57 13.18
N LEU A 219 19.28 1.46 12.20
CA LEU A 219 18.55 2.74 12.14
C LEU A 219 17.21 2.58 11.43
N TYR A 220 16.21 3.26 11.97
CA TYR A 220 14.87 3.41 11.40
C TYR A 220 14.61 4.89 11.11
N ASN A 221 14.67 5.28 9.86
CA ASN A 221 14.52 6.68 9.44
C ASN A 221 15.32 7.66 10.32
N GLY A 222 16.61 7.38 10.49
CA GLY A 222 17.55 8.25 11.19
C GLY A 222 17.66 8.03 12.70
N THR A 223 16.84 7.17 13.32
CA THR A 223 16.90 6.91 14.76
C THR A 223 17.06 5.43 15.10
N GLU A 224 17.59 5.14 16.29
CA GLU A 224 17.54 3.84 16.92
C GLU A 224 16.25 3.69 17.74
N LEU A 225 15.84 2.44 17.95
CA LEU A 225 14.75 2.14 18.87
C LEU A 225 15.27 2.02 20.30
N THR A 226 14.40 2.30 21.29
CA THR A 226 14.63 1.95 22.68
C THR A 226 14.72 0.42 22.84
N GLU A 227 15.06 -0.07 24.00
CA GLU A 227 15.04 -1.53 24.29
C GLU A 227 13.64 -2.11 24.08
N LEU A 228 12.60 -1.41 24.55
CA LEU A 228 11.21 -1.82 24.33
C LEU A 228 10.86 -1.83 22.85
N GLY A 229 11.20 -0.75 22.12
CA GLY A 229 10.96 -0.64 20.67
C GLY A 229 11.65 -1.76 19.89
N THR A 230 12.89 -2.06 20.26
CA THR A 230 13.68 -3.15 19.63
C THR A 230 13.04 -4.52 19.88
N LYS A 231 12.62 -4.79 21.11
CA LYS A 231 11.94 -6.03 21.50
C LYS A 231 10.64 -6.22 20.73
N GLU A 232 9.79 -5.19 20.68
CA GLU A 232 8.50 -5.28 19.99
C GLU A 232 8.65 -5.33 18.47
N ALA A 233 9.62 -4.61 17.90
CA ALA A 233 9.92 -4.71 16.47
C ALA A 233 10.44 -6.09 16.06
N ALA A 234 11.22 -6.75 16.93
CA ALA A 234 11.69 -8.13 16.71
C ALA A 234 10.56 -9.17 16.82
N ALA A 235 9.56 -8.91 17.67
CA ALA A 235 8.39 -9.77 17.84
C ALA A 235 7.32 -9.59 16.74
N PHE A 236 7.41 -8.53 15.93
CA PHE A 236 6.43 -8.21 14.90
C PHE A 236 6.35 -9.30 13.83
N ASN A 237 5.15 -9.82 13.63
CA ASN A 237 4.85 -10.75 12.56
C ASN A 237 4.06 -10.03 11.45
N ALA A 238 4.69 -9.82 10.29
CA ALA A 238 4.08 -9.10 9.19
C ALA A 238 2.79 -9.73 8.65
N GLN A 239 2.58 -11.01 8.88
CA GLN A 239 1.38 -11.74 8.43
C GLN A 239 0.20 -11.60 9.41
N LYS A 240 0.48 -11.34 10.70
CA LYS A 240 -0.55 -11.26 11.75
C LYS A 240 -0.78 -9.84 12.26
N ASP A 241 0.32 -9.07 12.37
CA ASP A 241 0.30 -7.82 13.11
C ASP A 241 0.16 -6.58 12.21
N GLN A 242 0.12 -6.78 10.88
CA GLN A 242 -0.02 -5.68 9.92
C GLN A 242 -1.42 -5.05 10.03
N PRO A 243 -1.54 -3.77 10.46
CA PRO A 243 -2.85 -3.13 10.69
C PRO A 243 -3.75 -3.14 9.46
N ARG A 244 -3.18 -2.94 8.28
CA ARG A 244 -3.92 -2.85 7.02
C ARG A 244 -4.72 -4.11 6.67
N PHE A 245 -4.29 -5.28 7.16
CA PHE A 245 -5.03 -6.53 6.94
C PHE A 245 -6.33 -6.60 7.74
N ARG A 246 -6.43 -5.77 8.79
CA ARG A 246 -7.65 -5.57 9.59
C ARG A 246 -8.37 -4.27 9.23
N CYS A 247 -8.06 -3.68 8.08
CA CYS A 247 -8.60 -2.38 7.68
C CYS A 247 -8.32 -1.25 8.68
N GLU A 248 -7.23 -1.35 9.43
CA GLU A 248 -6.78 -0.33 10.37
C GLU A 248 -5.67 0.51 9.75
N THR A 249 -5.73 1.81 9.96
CA THR A 249 -4.67 2.74 9.55
C THR A 249 -3.38 2.44 10.29
N THR A 250 -2.24 2.53 9.60
CA THR A 250 -0.92 2.45 10.21
C THR A 250 -0.57 3.77 10.89
N SER A 251 -0.45 4.85 10.12
CA SER A 251 -0.23 6.20 10.64
C SER A 251 -0.47 7.28 9.59
N ILE A 252 -0.53 8.54 10.04
CA ILE A 252 -0.55 9.72 9.15
C ILE A 252 0.74 9.86 8.31
N ILE A 253 1.83 9.23 8.73
CA ILE A 253 3.10 9.22 8.00
C ILE A 253 3.07 8.14 6.91
N PHE A 254 2.79 6.91 7.29
CA PHE A 254 2.90 5.75 6.40
C PHE A 254 1.80 5.72 5.32
N ASP A 255 0.54 5.94 5.73
CA ASP A 255 -0.60 5.81 4.83
C ASP A 255 -0.73 6.97 3.83
N TRP A 256 0.14 7.99 3.93
CA TRP A 256 0.17 9.13 3.01
C TRP A 256 0.57 8.75 1.58
N THR A 257 1.57 7.88 1.44
CA THR A 257 2.12 7.50 0.13
C THR A 257 2.09 6.00 -0.14
N PHE A 258 1.91 5.19 0.89
CA PHE A 258 2.00 3.74 0.76
C PHE A 258 0.87 3.20 -0.12
N ASP A 259 1.21 2.35 -1.09
CA ASP A 259 0.31 1.77 -2.10
C ASP A 259 -0.35 2.80 -3.04
N GLY A 260 0.21 4.00 -3.13
CA GLY A 260 -0.20 4.98 -4.14
C GLY A 260 -1.63 5.51 -4.03
N PRO A 261 -2.14 5.82 -2.81
CA PRO A 261 -3.49 6.33 -2.65
C PRO A 261 -3.65 7.70 -3.30
N VAL A 262 -4.85 8.02 -3.72
CA VAL A 262 -5.22 9.41 -4.05
C VAL A 262 -5.74 10.05 -2.77
N ASN A 263 -5.00 11.02 -2.26
CA ASN A 263 -5.39 11.82 -1.11
C ASN A 263 -6.12 13.08 -1.57
N ARG A 264 -6.96 13.64 -0.71
CA ARG A 264 -7.63 14.92 -0.97
C ARG A 264 -7.32 15.92 0.13
N ILE A 265 -6.90 17.12 -0.27
CA ILE A 265 -6.69 18.25 0.63
C ILE A 265 -7.74 19.31 0.32
N THR A 266 -8.40 19.79 1.35
CA THR A 266 -9.35 20.92 1.26
C THR A 266 -8.90 22.01 2.21
N GLN A 267 -8.58 23.20 1.68
CA GLN A 267 -8.26 24.37 2.49
C GLN A 267 -9.51 25.22 2.68
N ASN A 268 -9.97 25.33 3.92
CA ASN A 268 -11.00 26.26 4.34
C ASN A 268 -10.35 27.52 4.94
N ARG A 269 -11.15 28.39 5.53
CA ARG A 269 -10.66 29.59 6.22
C ARG A 269 -9.87 29.24 7.48
N ASP A 270 -10.43 28.37 8.31
CA ASP A 270 -9.94 28.09 9.66
C ASP A 270 -9.33 26.70 9.81
N ASP A 271 -9.38 25.91 8.72
CA ASP A 271 -8.87 24.56 8.74
C ASP A 271 -8.31 24.10 7.38
N VAL A 272 -7.39 23.12 7.45
CA VAL A 272 -7.00 22.29 6.30
C VAL A 272 -7.44 20.86 6.61
N VAL A 273 -8.33 20.33 5.78
CA VAL A 273 -8.81 18.95 5.90
C VAL A 273 -8.00 18.06 4.96
N ILE A 274 -7.44 16.99 5.51
CA ILE A 274 -6.68 15.99 4.76
C ILE A 274 -7.41 14.66 4.85
N GLU A 275 -7.87 14.16 3.69
CA GLU A 275 -8.51 12.86 3.54
C GLU A 275 -7.56 11.94 2.81
N TYR A 276 -7.19 10.85 3.48
CA TYR A 276 -6.32 9.83 2.92
C TYR A 276 -7.15 8.88 2.08
N GLY A 277 -6.67 8.58 0.88
CA GLY A 277 -7.32 7.56 0.04
C GLY A 277 -7.20 6.16 0.61
N GLN A 278 -6.27 5.96 1.56
CA GLN A 278 -6.09 4.68 2.21
C GLN A 278 -6.83 4.63 3.55
N LEU A 279 -7.63 3.57 3.75
CA LEU A 279 -8.33 3.24 4.99
C LEU A 279 -9.19 4.38 5.55
N ASN A 280 -9.58 5.31 4.67
CA ASN A 280 -10.47 6.43 4.99
C ASN A 280 -10.02 7.29 6.18
N LEU A 281 -8.71 7.35 6.45
CA LEU A 281 -8.19 8.23 7.49
C LEU A 281 -8.49 9.69 7.10
N LYS A 282 -9.02 10.44 8.04
CA LYS A 282 -9.31 11.86 7.87
C LYS A 282 -8.79 12.63 9.06
N ARG A 283 -8.11 13.74 8.81
CA ARG A 283 -7.71 14.68 9.86
C ARG A 283 -8.02 16.11 9.49
N THR A 284 -8.26 16.93 10.52
CA THR A 284 -8.44 18.36 10.41
C THR A 284 -7.25 19.04 11.06
N VAL A 285 -6.58 19.90 10.30
CA VAL A 285 -5.52 20.76 10.79
C VAL A 285 -6.15 22.11 11.14
N HIS A 286 -6.22 22.46 12.41
CA HIS A 286 -6.82 23.70 12.90
C HIS A 286 -5.85 24.87 12.68
N MET A 287 -6.20 25.79 11.81
CA MET A 287 -5.35 26.95 11.45
C MET A 287 -5.56 28.14 12.38
N ASN A 288 -6.63 28.12 13.18
CA ASN A 288 -7.00 29.18 14.10
C ASN A 288 -6.56 28.91 15.55
N LEU A 289 -6.00 27.75 15.85
CA LEU A 289 -5.50 27.39 17.16
C LEU A 289 -3.99 27.67 17.27
N LYS A 290 -3.56 28.22 18.43
CA LYS A 290 -2.14 28.46 18.74
C LYS A 290 -1.50 27.38 19.61
N ALA A 291 -2.32 26.54 20.24
CA ALA A 291 -1.88 25.43 21.06
C ALA A 291 -2.91 24.30 21.03
N HIS A 292 -2.46 23.11 21.32
CA HIS A 292 -3.36 21.96 21.51
C HIS A 292 -4.18 22.12 22.81
N PRO A 293 -5.45 21.66 22.83
CA PRO A 293 -6.22 21.56 24.04
C PRO A 293 -5.52 20.65 25.08
N ALA A 294 -5.68 20.94 26.36
CA ALA A 294 -5.07 20.14 27.43
C ALA A 294 -5.55 18.67 27.45
N ASN A 295 -6.81 18.44 27.02
CA ASN A 295 -7.45 17.13 27.04
C ASN A 295 -7.81 16.67 25.61
N VAL A 296 -6.81 16.33 24.82
CA VAL A 296 -7.02 15.75 23.49
C VAL A 296 -7.46 14.29 23.64
N ARG A 297 -8.61 13.95 23.07
CA ARG A 297 -9.03 12.55 22.97
C ARG A 297 -8.13 11.80 21.97
N PRO A 298 -7.43 10.73 22.39
CA PRO A 298 -6.56 9.98 21.50
C PRO A 298 -7.31 9.42 20.30
N SER A 299 -6.69 9.54 19.12
CA SER A 299 -7.22 8.99 17.87
C SER A 299 -6.09 8.52 16.93
N ARG A 300 -6.42 7.79 15.89
CA ARG A 300 -5.45 7.38 14.86
C ARG A 300 -4.89 8.57 14.08
N ALA A 301 -5.66 9.64 13.93
CA ALA A 301 -5.27 10.86 13.23
C ALA A 301 -4.55 11.88 14.13
N GLY A 302 -4.62 11.71 15.44
CA GLY A 302 -4.18 12.73 16.41
C GLY A 302 -5.06 13.97 16.37
N HIS A 303 -4.58 15.04 16.98
CA HIS A 303 -5.10 16.40 16.93
C HIS A 303 -4.04 17.30 16.31
N SER A 304 -4.35 17.96 15.19
CA SER A 304 -3.41 18.76 14.42
C SER A 304 -3.74 20.23 14.51
N ILE A 305 -2.72 21.05 14.74
CA ILE A 305 -2.76 22.50 14.57
C ILE A 305 -1.79 22.91 13.46
N GLY A 306 -2.09 23.98 12.74
CA GLY A 306 -1.28 24.40 11.61
C GLY A 306 -1.02 25.89 11.59
N ARG A 307 0.07 26.27 10.92
CA ARG A 307 0.36 27.65 10.57
C ARG A 307 1.11 27.71 9.24
N TRP A 308 0.96 28.79 8.56
CA TRP A 308 1.83 29.13 7.42
C TRP A 308 3.11 29.79 7.94
N ASP A 309 4.25 29.29 7.47
CA ASP A 309 5.58 29.87 7.65
C ASP A 309 6.13 30.18 6.25
N GLY A 310 5.90 31.39 5.79
CA GLY A 310 6.07 31.73 4.38
C GLY A 310 5.19 30.85 3.48
N ASP A 311 5.81 30.12 2.57
CA ASP A 311 5.13 29.20 1.64
C ASP A 311 5.05 27.75 2.15
N THR A 312 5.38 27.51 3.41
CA THR A 312 5.36 26.19 4.03
C THR A 312 4.21 26.09 5.04
N LEU A 313 3.33 25.10 4.85
CA LEU A 313 2.37 24.72 5.88
C LEU A 313 3.09 23.86 6.92
N VAL A 314 3.23 24.36 8.13
CA VAL A 314 3.76 23.62 9.28
C VAL A 314 2.59 23.06 10.07
N VAL A 315 2.57 21.75 10.25
CA VAL A 315 1.52 21.01 10.99
C VAL A 315 2.14 20.33 12.19
N ASP A 316 1.61 20.61 13.36
CA ASP A 316 1.99 20.01 14.63
C ASP A 316 0.86 19.07 15.08
N THR A 317 1.18 17.82 15.45
CA THR A 317 0.17 16.80 15.77
C THR A 317 0.56 16.01 17.01
N VAL A 318 -0.36 15.92 17.96
CA VAL A 318 -0.27 15.15 19.21
C VAL A 318 -1.56 14.35 19.45
N GLY A 319 -1.64 13.62 20.55
CA GLY A 319 -2.86 12.91 20.94
C GLY A 319 -3.17 11.71 20.06
N PHE A 320 -2.16 10.94 19.75
CA PHE A 320 -2.32 9.70 19.02
C PHE A 320 -2.76 8.55 19.93
N ALA A 321 -3.64 7.69 19.44
CA ALA A 321 -3.84 6.37 20.04
C ALA A 321 -2.63 5.48 19.72
N PRO A 322 -2.13 4.65 20.65
CA PRO A 322 -0.98 3.77 20.39
C PRO A 322 -1.11 2.95 19.11
N GLY A 323 -0.01 2.81 18.38
CA GLY A 323 -0.03 2.14 17.07
C GLY A 323 1.37 1.92 16.48
N PHE A 324 1.48 2.13 15.16
CA PHE A 324 2.74 2.07 14.43
C PHE A 324 3.01 3.40 13.74
N ILE A 325 4.27 3.85 13.73
CA ILE A 325 4.71 4.93 12.83
C ILE A 325 4.82 4.37 11.40
N SER A 326 5.54 3.26 11.29
CA SER A 326 5.58 2.36 10.13
C SER A 326 5.95 0.98 10.65
N THR A 327 5.37 -0.07 10.13
CA THR A 327 5.67 -1.42 10.61
C THR A 327 7.14 -1.81 10.33
N PRO A 328 7.88 -2.34 11.30
CA PRO A 328 7.45 -2.78 12.64
C PRO A 328 7.61 -1.73 13.77
N VAL A 329 7.89 -0.45 13.46
CA VAL A 329 8.18 0.60 14.44
C VAL A 329 6.89 1.09 15.09
N ARG A 330 6.74 0.80 16.39
CA ARG A 330 5.58 1.24 17.18
C ARG A 330 5.71 2.67 17.68
N HIS A 331 4.60 3.19 18.15
CA HIS A 331 4.53 4.41 18.94
C HIS A 331 3.51 4.29 20.10
N SER A 332 3.69 5.11 21.11
CA SER A 332 2.80 5.26 22.26
C SER A 332 1.82 6.41 22.05
N ASP A 333 1.08 6.76 23.11
CA ASP A 333 0.27 7.98 23.21
C ASP A 333 1.12 9.27 23.38
N LYS A 334 2.44 9.13 23.50
CA LYS A 334 3.39 10.25 23.58
C LYS A 334 3.93 10.66 22.22
N LEU A 335 3.50 10.01 21.15
CA LEU A 335 3.91 10.38 19.82
C LEU A 335 3.58 11.85 19.54
N HIS A 336 4.59 12.57 19.07
CA HIS A 336 4.49 13.92 18.54
C HIS A 336 5.03 13.95 17.11
N VAL A 337 4.29 14.54 16.19
CA VAL A 337 4.67 14.61 14.79
C VAL A 337 4.61 16.05 14.30
N VAL A 338 5.69 16.51 13.68
CA VAL A 338 5.73 17.80 12.98
C VAL A 338 5.94 17.55 11.50
N GLU A 339 5.06 18.09 10.67
CA GLU A 339 5.12 17.98 9.21
C GLU A 339 5.25 19.36 8.58
N ARG A 340 5.97 19.43 7.46
CA ARG A 340 6.18 20.65 6.66
C ARG A 340 5.81 20.36 5.22
N PHE A 341 4.75 21.00 4.72
CA PHE A 341 4.29 20.84 3.36
C PHE A 341 4.66 22.07 2.53
N THR A 342 5.36 21.87 1.43
CA THR A 342 5.80 22.94 0.53
C THR A 342 5.45 22.57 -0.91
N LEU A 343 4.68 23.44 -1.58
CA LEU A 343 4.35 23.26 -2.99
C LEU A 343 5.48 23.82 -3.85
N ASP A 344 6.08 22.96 -4.70
CA ASP A 344 6.96 23.44 -5.77
C ASP A 344 6.11 23.90 -6.96
N PRO A 345 6.08 25.19 -7.27
CA PRO A 345 5.26 25.71 -8.34
C PRO A 345 5.73 25.34 -9.75
N LYS A 346 6.99 24.91 -9.90
CA LYS A 346 7.57 24.52 -11.20
C LYS A 346 7.18 23.10 -11.59
N THR A 347 7.24 22.21 -10.63
CA THR A 347 6.96 20.79 -10.86
C THR A 347 5.55 20.38 -10.44
N MET A 348 4.81 21.29 -9.77
CA MET A 348 3.53 21.01 -9.14
C MET A 348 3.60 19.87 -8.12
N THR A 349 4.76 19.69 -7.50
CA THR A 349 4.98 18.66 -6.49
C THR A 349 4.74 19.22 -5.10
N LEU A 350 3.91 18.57 -4.32
CA LEU A 350 3.74 18.86 -2.89
C LEU A 350 4.73 17.99 -2.10
N ASN A 351 5.79 18.64 -1.61
CA ASN A 351 6.82 18.00 -0.80
C ASN A 351 6.40 18.03 0.66
N ARG A 352 6.56 16.90 1.34
CA ARG A 352 6.38 16.78 2.80
C ARG A 352 7.69 16.34 3.44
N GLN A 353 8.14 17.09 4.44
CA GLN A 353 9.14 16.65 5.41
C GLN A 353 8.43 16.37 6.73
N TYR A 354 8.87 15.38 7.48
CA TYR A 354 8.30 15.05 8.77
C TYR A 354 9.36 14.63 9.78
N GLU A 355 9.06 14.96 11.03
CA GLU A 355 9.78 14.51 12.22
C GLU A 355 8.77 13.91 13.19
N ALA A 356 9.05 12.72 13.70
CA ALA A 356 8.26 12.08 14.73
C ALA A 356 9.13 11.79 15.95
N ASP A 357 8.60 12.05 17.14
CA ASP A 357 9.25 11.86 18.42
C ASP A 357 8.35 11.04 19.34
N ASP A 358 8.91 9.99 19.93
CA ASP A 358 8.22 9.14 20.91
C ASP A 358 9.24 8.60 21.91
N PRO A 359 9.34 9.15 23.12
CA PRO A 359 10.38 8.78 24.08
C PRO A 359 10.24 7.33 24.60
N ILE A 360 9.13 6.67 24.38
CA ILE A 360 8.90 5.29 24.80
C ILE A 360 9.54 4.31 23.81
N TYR A 361 9.47 4.61 22.50
CA TYR A 361 9.88 3.69 21.42
C TYR A 361 11.12 4.15 20.67
N LEU A 362 11.44 5.45 20.65
CA LEU A 362 12.52 6.04 19.87
C LEU A 362 13.59 6.64 20.77
N LYS A 363 14.88 6.48 20.41
CA LYS A 363 15.99 7.17 21.09
C LYS A 363 16.23 8.59 20.56
N GLY A 364 15.65 8.92 19.41
CA GLY A 364 15.77 10.21 18.78
C GLY A 364 14.62 10.41 17.79
N LYS A 365 14.76 11.38 16.87
CA LYS A 365 13.71 11.69 15.92
C LYS A 365 13.68 10.71 14.76
N TYR A 366 12.49 10.19 14.47
CA TYR A 366 12.18 9.46 13.24
C TYR A 366 11.88 10.50 12.16
N VAL A 367 12.77 10.64 11.19
CA VAL A 367 12.68 11.69 10.18
C VAL A 367 12.48 11.11 8.79
N GLY A 368 11.85 11.87 7.91
CA GLY A 368 11.76 11.48 6.52
C GLY A 368 11.16 12.57 5.66
N GLN A 369 11.12 12.27 4.38
CA GLN A 369 10.51 13.13 3.37
C GLN A 369 9.86 12.29 2.29
N ASP A 370 8.80 12.81 1.72
CA ASP A 370 8.13 12.25 0.57
C ASP A 370 7.50 13.37 -0.28
N ASN A 371 6.98 12.99 -1.42
CA ASN A 371 6.32 13.93 -2.31
C ASN A 371 5.14 13.29 -3.01
N ILE A 372 4.19 14.12 -3.36
CA ILE A 372 3.01 13.77 -4.14
C ILE A 372 2.81 14.82 -5.22
N GLN A 373 2.13 14.44 -6.28
CA GLN A 373 1.80 15.30 -7.43
C GLN A 373 0.29 15.31 -7.65
N PRO A 374 -0.25 16.24 -8.45
CA PRO A 374 -1.66 16.21 -8.81
C PRO A 374 -2.07 14.84 -9.32
N ALA A 375 -3.17 14.32 -8.79
CA ALA A 375 -3.55 12.93 -9.03
C ALA A 375 -4.00 12.68 -10.47
N ASP A 376 -3.65 11.50 -10.96
CA ASP A 376 -4.07 10.93 -12.25
C ASP A 376 -5.40 10.14 -12.16
N ALA A 377 -5.99 10.10 -10.97
CA ALA A 377 -7.29 9.49 -10.70
C ALA A 377 -8.06 10.35 -9.68
N SER A 378 -9.37 10.18 -9.62
CA SER A 378 -10.18 10.84 -8.60
C SER A 378 -10.03 10.17 -7.24
N TYR A 379 -10.12 10.98 -6.18
CA TYR A 379 -10.26 10.48 -4.82
C TYR A 379 -11.50 9.59 -4.72
N ALA A 380 -11.33 8.45 -4.10
CA ALA A 380 -12.42 7.54 -3.74
C ALA A 380 -12.22 7.05 -2.31
N ARG A 381 -13.32 6.79 -1.61
CA ARG A 381 -13.25 6.13 -0.32
C ARG A 381 -12.69 4.72 -0.50
N ASP A 382 -11.91 4.30 0.49
CA ASP A 382 -11.36 2.96 0.52
C ASP A 382 -12.44 1.93 0.89
N GLU A 383 -12.58 0.91 0.06
CA GLU A 383 -13.46 -0.25 0.29
C GLU A 383 -12.63 -1.42 0.80
N CYS A 384 -11.91 -1.20 1.91
CA CYS A 384 -11.13 -2.25 2.55
C CYS A 384 -12.03 -3.37 3.07
N LYS A 385 -11.59 -4.61 2.91
CA LYS A 385 -12.15 -5.78 3.59
C LYS A 385 -11.07 -6.43 4.43
N ASP A 386 -11.44 -6.83 5.64
CA ASP A 386 -10.58 -7.62 6.50
C ASP A 386 -10.20 -8.93 5.79
N GLN A 387 -8.90 -9.14 5.61
CA GLN A 387 -8.37 -10.29 4.86
C GLN A 387 -7.78 -11.38 5.77
N GLN A 388 -7.83 -11.19 7.10
CA GLN A 388 -7.34 -12.21 8.03
C GLN A 388 -8.23 -13.45 8.10
N PHE A 389 -9.50 -13.31 7.75
CA PHE A 389 -10.54 -14.32 7.97
C PHE A 389 -11.30 -14.68 6.70
N VAL A 390 -10.68 -14.58 5.53
CA VAL A 390 -11.33 -15.06 4.31
C VAL A 390 -11.21 -16.59 4.29
N ASP A 391 -12.20 -17.26 4.85
CA ASP A 391 -12.43 -18.69 4.65
C ASP A 391 -12.89 -18.91 3.20
N PHE A 392 -12.28 -19.89 2.52
CA PHE A 392 -12.60 -20.29 1.16
C PHE A 392 -13.32 -21.62 1.13
#